data_4b66695839b6657c4c4d65f84f3158d7
#
_entry.id   4b66695839b6657c4c4d65f84f3158d7
#
_cell.length_a   1.000
_cell.length_b   1.000
_cell.length_c   1.000
_cell.angle_alpha   90.00
_cell.angle_beta   90.00
_cell.angle_gamma   90.00
#
_symmetry.space_group_name_H-M   'P 1'
#
loop_
_entity.id
_entity.type
_entity.pdbx_description
1 polymer ?
#
loop_
_entity_poly.entity_id
_entity_poly.type
_entity_poly.pdbx_seq_one_letter_code
_entity_poly.pdbx_strand_id
1 'polypeptide(L)'
;MNYYELRIALNDFENWSDIFVAYLAEIGFESFVEEAPHLKAYIPEADYDGQALQALLAEQQQVAPVIDGFHLTLLAQQNWNANWESQFEPVYVGEQLRIVAPFHELAPFNGMELVILPKMSFGTGHHQTTHLICQTMFELDFNGKRVLDMGAGTGVLSLLAEKLGAQEIRAIEIEAWSAENILENIALNGATKVEAIHGGAEAIGEQPYDLILANINKNVLLSQLSLYAAVMLPNAVLLLSGFFSTDAPDLIAAAAQLGLQHQQTLDRENWAVLKFIKQ
;
A
#
# COMPACT_ATOMS: atom_id res chain seq x y z
N MET A 1 14.17 18.36 10.33
CA MET A 1 14.34 19.45 11.31
C MET A 1 14.24 18.83 12.70
N ASN A 2 15.15 19.16 13.62
CA ASN A 2 15.05 18.69 14.99
C ASN A 2 14.02 19.55 15.75
N TYR A 3 13.44 18.97 16.81
CA TYR A 3 12.51 19.64 17.70
C TYR A 3 12.92 19.47 19.16
N TYR A 4 12.61 20.44 19.99
CA TYR A 4 12.58 20.22 21.43
C TYR A 4 11.14 19.84 21.84
N GLU A 5 11.02 18.75 22.60
CA GLU A 5 9.82 18.40 23.37
C GLU A 5 10.00 18.90 24.79
N LEU A 6 9.12 19.79 25.21
CA LEU A 6 8.96 20.18 26.61
C LEU A 6 7.79 19.38 27.18
N ARG A 7 8.03 18.65 28.25
CA ARG A 7 7.02 17.95 29.02
C ARG A 7 6.89 18.61 30.39
N ILE A 8 5.72 19.19 30.70
CA ILE A 8 5.43 19.84 31.96
C ILE A 8 4.41 18.99 32.72
N ALA A 9 4.67 18.69 33.99
CA ALA A 9 3.71 18.07 34.90
C ALA A 9 2.97 19.18 35.67
N LEU A 10 1.63 19.16 35.59
CA LEU A 10 0.76 20.15 36.24
C LEU A 10 -0.09 19.45 37.32
N ASN A 11 -0.06 19.98 38.57
CA ASN A 11 -0.84 19.42 39.66
C ASN A 11 -2.34 19.82 39.59
N ASP A 12 -2.68 20.82 38.78
CA ASP A 12 -4.05 21.25 38.49
C ASP A 12 -4.22 21.34 36.94
N PHE A 13 -4.10 20.18 36.27
CA PHE A 13 -4.04 20.08 34.84
C PHE A 13 -5.27 20.65 34.12
N GLU A 14 -6.48 20.35 34.63
CA GLU A 14 -7.74 20.74 33.99
C GLU A 14 -7.91 22.28 33.91
N ASN A 15 -7.38 23.01 34.86
CA ASN A 15 -7.51 24.47 34.89
C ASN A 15 -6.34 25.20 34.24
N TRP A 16 -5.17 24.54 34.10
CA TRP A 16 -3.94 25.20 33.69
C TRP A 16 -3.38 24.75 32.36
N SER A 17 -3.81 23.61 31.76
CA SER A 17 -3.27 23.14 30.51
C SER A 17 -3.44 24.17 29.39
N ASP A 18 -4.65 24.67 29.14
CA ASP A 18 -4.94 25.69 28.15
C ASP A 18 -4.16 27.00 28.36
N ILE A 19 -3.97 27.39 29.64
CA ILE A 19 -3.22 28.60 29.98
C ILE A 19 -1.75 28.43 29.62
N PHE A 20 -1.14 27.26 29.89
CA PHE A 20 0.22 26.96 29.53
C PHE A 20 0.39 26.79 28.03
N VAL A 21 -0.59 26.26 27.30
CA VAL A 21 -0.60 26.26 25.84
C VAL A 21 -0.47 27.67 25.30
N ALA A 22 -1.25 28.63 25.81
CA ALA A 22 -1.20 30.03 25.39
C ALA A 22 0.17 30.67 25.67
N TYR A 23 0.71 30.53 26.88
CA TYR A 23 2.00 31.08 27.25
C TYR A 23 3.17 30.49 26.47
N LEU A 24 3.15 29.17 26.23
CA LEU A 24 4.21 28.51 25.46
C LEU A 24 4.14 28.88 23.97
N ALA A 25 2.93 29.10 23.43
CA ALA A 25 2.77 29.57 22.07
C ALA A 25 3.36 30.98 21.87
N GLU A 26 3.28 31.86 22.88
CA GLU A 26 3.89 33.20 22.83
C GLU A 26 5.43 33.16 22.71
N ILE A 27 6.08 32.12 23.19
CA ILE A 27 7.53 31.92 23.08
C ILE A 27 7.94 30.93 21.98
N GLY A 28 7.03 30.66 21.02
CA GLY A 28 7.32 29.95 19.77
C GLY A 28 7.02 28.46 19.75
N PHE A 29 6.46 27.88 20.83
CA PHE A 29 5.96 26.50 20.74
C PHE A 29 4.73 26.44 19.83
N GLU A 30 4.71 25.49 18.87
CA GLU A 30 3.72 25.46 17.79
C GLU A 30 2.78 24.24 17.82
N SER A 31 3.11 23.22 18.61
CA SER A 31 2.34 21.99 18.70
C SER A 31 2.25 21.52 20.15
N PHE A 32 1.06 21.03 20.54
CA PHE A 32 0.77 20.66 21.92
C PHE A 32 0.02 19.34 21.98
N VAL A 33 0.33 18.52 23.00
CA VAL A 33 -0.38 17.28 23.31
C VAL A 33 -0.70 17.24 24.80
N GLU A 34 -1.97 17.12 25.11
CA GLU A 34 -2.49 17.05 26.48
C GLU A 34 -2.64 15.59 26.90
N GLU A 35 -1.85 15.17 27.90
CA GLU A 35 -1.87 13.83 28.49
C GLU A 35 -1.83 13.96 30.02
N ALA A 36 -2.97 14.26 30.65
CA ALA A 36 -3.02 14.51 32.07
C ALA A 36 -2.21 13.48 32.91
N PRO A 37 -1.36 13.89 33.83
CA PRO A 37 -1.15 15.27 34.33
C PRO A 37 -0.09 16.06 33.56
N HIS A 38 0.29 15.65 32.35
CA HIS A 38 1.37 16.22 31.57
C HIS A 38 0.85 16.99 30.35
N LEU A 39 1.42 18.18 30.12
CA LEU A 39 1.35 18.91 28.88
C LEU A 39 2.67 18.72 28.14
N LYS A 40 2.62 18.26 26.89
CA LYS A 40 3.78 18.24 25.96
C LYS A 40 3.66 19.39 24.99
N ALA A 41 4.75 20.10 24.76
CA ALA A 41 4.83 21.19 23.82
C ALA A 41 6.06 21.04 22.95
N TYR A 42 5.98 21.41 21.65
CA TYR A 42 7.03 21.18 20.67
C TYR A 42 7.43 22.50 20.01
N ILE A 43 8.74 22.71 19.88
CA ILE A 43 9.32 23.88 19.20
C ILE A 43 10.49 23.42 18.29
N PRO A 44 10.60 23.95 17.04
CA PRO A 44 11.79 23.72 16.25
C PRO A 44 13.08 24.10 17.00
N GLU A 45 14.14 23.29 16.87
CA GLU A 45 15.45 23.56 17.51
C GLU A 45 15.98 24.96 17.15
N ALA A 46 15.73 25.40 15.91
CA ALA A 46 16.18 26.71 15.42
C ALA A 46 15.49 27.90 16.10
N ASP A 47 14.28 27.69 16.61
CA ASP A 47 13.44 28.74 17.19
C ASP A 47 13.43 28.69 18.73
N TYR A 48 14.11 27.68 19.30
CA TYR A 48 14.14 27.47 20.75
C TYR A 48 15.00 28.49 21.49
N ASP A 49 14.38 29.26 22.38
CA ASP A 49 15.06 30.15 23.35
C ASP A 49 14.92 29.61 24.78
N GLY A 50 16.01 29.02 25.28
CA GLY A 50 16.05 28.48 26.64
C GLY A 50 15.93 29.55 27.73
N GLN A 51 16.30 30.82 27.46
CA GLN A 51 16.14 31.89 28.44
C GLN A 51 14.69 32.34 28.55
N ALA A 52 13.98 32.44 27.41
CA ALA A 52 12.58 32.76 27.37
C ALA A 52 11.74 31.67 28.12
N LEU A 53 12.04 30.40 27.89
CA LEU A 53 11.39 29.29 28.58
C LEU A 53 11.60 29.34 30.10
N GLN A 54 12.87 29.52 30.53
CA GLN A 54 13.18 29.59 31.97
C GLN A 54 12.51 30.80 32.66
N ALA A 55 12.47 31.95 31.99
CA ALA A 55 11.80 33.14 32.48
C ALA A 55 10.29 32.90 32.64
N LEU A 56 9.64 32.33 31.63
CA LEU A 56 8.22 31.99 31.67
C LEU A 56 7.89 31.02 32.81
N LEU A 57 8.61 29.91 32.93
CA LEU A 57 8.37 28.92 33.96
C LEU A 57 8.58 29.49 35.39
N ALA A 58 9.62 30.34 35.58
CA ALA A 58 9.88 30.98 36.83
C ALA A 58 8.80 32.00 37.24
N GLU A 59 8.31 32.78 36.26
CA GLU A 59 7.20 33.72 36.47
C GLU A 59 5.91 33.01 36.86
N GLN A 60 5.53 31.98 36.11
CA GLN A 60 4.31 31.23 36.37
C GLN A 60 4.37 30.48 37.68
N GLN A 61 5.49 29.97 38.10
CA GLN A 61 5.67 29.32 39.41
C GLN A 61 5.51 30.29 40.58
N GLN A 62 5.78 31.59 40.38
CA GLN A 62 5.52 32.63 41.41
C GLN A 62 4.07 33.03 41.48
N VAL A 63 3.38 33.07 40.33
CA VAL A 63 1.94 33.45 40.25
C VAL A 63 1.05 32.33 40.78
N ALA A 64 1.31 31.09 40.32
CA ALA A 64 0.57 29.91 40.73
C ALA A 64 1.54 28.70 40.73
N PRO A 65 1.84 28.09 41.92
CA PRO A 65 2.78 26.97 41.99
C PRO A 65 2.12 25.64 41.53
N VAL A 66 1.79 25.57 40.24
CA VAL A 66 1.10 24.43 39.63
C VAL A 66 2.02 23.49 38.87
N ILE A 67 3.29 23.87 38.69
CA ILE A 67 4.29 23.07 37.96
C ILE A 67 4.96 22.13 38.97
N ASP A 68 4.69 20.82 38.84
CA ASP A 68 5.36 19.79 39.65
C ASP A 68 6.76 19.45 39.13
N GLY A 69 7.00 19.72 37.86
CA GLY A 69 8.29 19.53 37.18
C GLY A 69 8.18 19.65 35.69
N PHE A 70 9.33 19.79 35.04
CA PHE A 70 9.39 19.76 33.58
C PHE A 70 10.63 19.02 33.11
N HIS A 71 10.57 18.52 31.90
CA HIS A 71 11.65 17.87 31.20
C HIS A 71 11.71 18.35 29.75
N LEU A 72 12.91 18.68 29.29
CA LEU A 72 13.15 19.11 27.91
C LEU A 72 14.02 18.06 27.20
N THR A 73 13.55 17.57 26.06
CA THR A 73 14.24 16.54 25.27
C THR A 73 14.45 17.03 23.85
N LEU A 74 15.66 16.92 23.33
CA LEU A 74 15.92 17.13 21.91
C LEU A 74 15.46 15.90 21.14
N LEU A 75 14.46 16.06 20.28
CA LEU A 75 14.00 15.07 19.33
C LEU A 75 14.78 15.26 18.02
N ALA A 76 15.79 14.44 17.82
CA ALA A 76 16.49 14.42 16.56
C ALA A 76 15.55 13.99 15.43
N GLN A 77 15.66 14.64 14.28
CA GLN A 77 14.95 14.22 13.07
C GLN A 77 15.29 12.76 12.79
N GLN A 78 14.33 11.88 12.97
CA GLN A 78 14.47 10.50 12.53
C GLN A 78 14.15 10.44 11.03
N ASN A 79 15.02 9.82 10.28
CA ASN A 79 14.71 9.46 8.91
C ASN A 79 13.81 8.21 8.93
N TRP A 80 12.52 8.44 9.16
CA TRP A 80 11.52 7.37 9.19
C TRP A 80 11.50 6.55 7.90
N ASN A 81 11.81 7.20 6.76
CA ASN A 81 11.90 6.51 5.48
C ASN A 81 13.06 5.51 5.49
N ALA A 82 14.25 5.90 5.94
CA ALA A 82 15.39 4.98 6.01
C ALA A 82 15.14 3.81 6.98
N ASN A 83 14.49 4.06 8.11
CA ASN A 83 14.11 3.01 9.04
C ASN A 83 13.08 2.06 8.43
N TRP A 84 12.10 2.58 7.72
CA TRP A 84 11.09 1.79 7.02
C TRP A 84 11.71 1.00 5.86
N GLU A 85 12.53 1.62 5.03
CA GLU A 85 13.25 0.97 3.92
C GLU A 85 14.13 -0.19 4.39
N SER A 86 14.80 -0.02 5.54
CA SER A 86 15.65 -1.08 6.11
C SER A 86 14.88 -2.30 6.63
N GLN A 87 13.57 -2.16 6.89
CA GLN A 87 12.68 -3.23 7.35
C GLN A 87 11.80 -3.79 6.22
N PHE A 88 11.84 -3.17 5.04
CA PHE A 88 11.07 -3.62 3.89
C PHE A 88 11.81 -4.75 3.20
N GLU A 89 11.36 -6.00 3.42
CA GLU A 89 12.02 -7.18 2.91
C GLU A 89 11.64 -7.49 1.46
N PRO A 90 12.54 -8.07 0.64
CA PRO A 90 12.20 -8.61 -0.66
C PRO A 90 11.21 -9.76 -0.56
N VAL A 91 10.30 -9.86 -1.52
CA VAL A 91 9.33 -10.96 -1.58
C VAL A 91 9.79 -12.01 -2.58
N TYR A 92 9.69 -13.28 -2.19
CA TYR A 92 10.02 -14.42 -3.04
C TYR A 92 8.78 -15.27 -3.30
N VAL A 93 8.50 -15.58 -4.57
CA VAL A 93 7.47 -16.54 -4.98
C VAL A 93 8.21 -17.77 -5.51
N GLY A 94 8.44 -18.70 -4.63
CA GLY A 94 9.31 -19.84 -4.89
C GLY A 94 10.73 -19.42 -5.30
N GLU A 95 11.30 -20.18 -6.24
CA GLU A 95 12.59 -19.86 -6.87
C GLU A 95 12.42 -19.09 -8.20
N GLN A 96 11.17 -18.79 -8.59
CA GLN A 96 10.85 -18.29 -9.93
C GLN A 96 10.77 -16.76 -9.97
N LEU A 97 10.34 -16.11 -8.90
CA LEU A 97 10.14 -14.66 -8.85
C LEU A 97 10.68 -14.07 -7.56
N ARG A 98 11.41 -12.95 -7.71
CA ARG A 98 11.74 -12.04 -6.62
C ARG A 98 11.15 -10.65 -6.93
N ILE A 99 10.43 -10.07 -5.97
CA ILE A 99 9.92 -8.70 -6.04
C ILE A 99 10.75 -7.87 -5.06
N VAL A 100 11.36 -6.80 -5.55
CA VAL A 100 12.27 -5.93 -4.79
C VAL A 100 11.84 -4.48 -4.90
N ALA A 101 12.22 -3.67 -3.92
CA ALA A 101 12.12 -2.21 -4.01
C ALA A 101 13.39 -1.61 -4.63
N PRO A 102 13.34 -0.38 -5.21
CA PRO A 102 14.50 0.27 -5.83
C PRO A 102 15.70 0.49 -4.89
N PHE A 103 15.46 0.53 -3.58
CA PHE A 103 16.49 0.73 -2.56
C PHE A 103 17.14 -0.58 -2.06
N HIS A 104 16.73 -1.75 -2.57
CA HIS A 104 17.37 -3.02 -2.20
C HIS A 104 18.67 -3.22 -2.97
N GLU A 105 19.75 -3.46 -2.24
CA GLU A 105 21.04 -3.89 -2.78
C GLU A 105 21.19 -5.40 -2.55
N LEU A 106 20.89 -6.20 -3.57
CA LEU A 106 20.84 -7.66 -3.46
C LEU A 106 21.76 -8.34 -4.47
N ALA A 107 22.21 -9.54 -4.11
CA ALA A 107 22.95 -10.41 -5.04
C ALA A 107 22.07 -10.80 -6.25
N PRO A 108 22.70 -11.14 -7.42
CA PRO A 108 21.97 -11.64 -8.58
C PRO A 108 21.01 -12.78 -8.23
N PHE A 109 19.87 -12.83 -8.89
CA PHE A 109 18.85 -13.85 -8.71
C PHE A 109 18.67 -14.66 -10.01
N ASN A 110 18.55 -15.98 -9.90
CA ASN A 110 18.44 -16.87 -11.06
C ASN A 110 17.01 -16.94 -11.65
N GLY A 111 16.00 -16.36 -10.96
CA GLY A 111 14.63 -16.26 -11.44
C GLY A 111 14.32 -14.91 -12.08
N MET A 112 13.04 -14.65 -12.28
CA MET A 112 12.55 -13.34 -12.70
C MET A 112 12.62 -12.36 -11.52
N GLU A 113 13.00 -11.12 -11.80
CA GLU A 113 12.99 -10.04 -10.81
C GLU A 113 12.07 -8.92 -11.29
N LEU A 114 11.26 -8.42 -10.37
CA LEU A 114 10.43 -7.22 -10.56
C LEU A 114 10.84 -6.16 -9.55
N VAL A 115 11.07 -4.96 -10.04
CA VAL A 115 11.34 -3.79 -9.20
C VAL A 115 10.03 -3.04 -9.00
N ILE A 116 9.52 -2.98 -7.78
CA ILE A 116 8.28 -2.30 -7.43
C ILE A 116 8.59 -1.18 -6.46
N LEU A 117 8.26 0.05 -6.82
CA LEU A 117 8.34 1.20 -5.93
C LEU A 117 7.17 1.13 -4.92
N PRO A 118 7.44 0.82 -3.66
CA PRO A 118 6.38 0.71 -2.68
C PRO A 118 5.86 2.09 -2.31
N LYS A 119 4.57 2.28 -2.52
CA LYS A 119 3.77 3.46 -2.14
C LYS A 119 2.54 2.98 -1.38
N MET A 120 1.49 3.81 -1.32
CA MET A 120 0.22 3.40 -0.72
C MET A 120 -0.60 2.46 -1.62
N SER A 121 -0.10 2.15 -2.85
CA SER A 121 -0.71 1.20 -3.77
C SER A 121 -0.61 -0.23 -3.26
N PHE A 122 -1.69 -1.01 -3.42
CA PHE A 122 -1.68 -2.45 -3.14
C PHE A 122 -0.85 -3.20 -4.19
N GLY A 123 -0.26 -4.36 -3.82
CA GLY A 123 0.47 -5.19 -4.78
C GLY A 123 1.99 -5.12 -4.68
N THR A 124 2.55 -4.82 -3.51
CA THR A 124 4.01 -4.89 -3.25
C THR A 124 4.55 -6.33 -3.18
N GLY A 125 3.67 -7.32 -3.26
CA GLY A 125 4.04 -8.74 -3.18
C GLY A 125 3.86 -9.38 -1.81
N HIS A 126 3.87 -8.62 -0.73
CA HIS A 126 3.82 -9.14 0.65
C HIS A 126 2.49 -9.79 1.01
N HIS A 127 1.39 -9.33 0.40
CA HIS A 127 0.07 -9.88 0.71
C HIS A 127 -0.11 -11.28 0.11
N GLN A 128 -0.78 -12.17 0.84
CA GLN A 128 -0.96 -13.57 0.45
C GLN A 128 -1.65 -13.73 -0.92
N THR A 129 -2.61 -12.85 -1.24
CA THR A 129 -3.32 -12.87 -2.52
C THR A 129 -2.40 -12.57 -3.70
N THR A 130 -1.51 -11.58 -3.57
CA THR A 130 -0.51 -11.26 -4.60
C THR A 130 0.44 -12.42 -4.80
N HIS A 131 0.90 -13.05 -3.70
CA HIS A 131 1.77 -14.22 -3.77
C HIS A 131 1.09 -15.39 -4.50
N LEU A 132 -0.16 -15.74 -4.10
CA LEU A 132 -0.92 -16.83 -4.70
C LEU A 132 -1.16 -16.64 -6.19
N ILE A 133 -1.58 -15.43 -6.60
CA ILE A 133 -1.88 -15.18 -8.01
C ILE A 133 -0.59 -15.17 -8.85
N CYS A 134 0.52 -14.60 -8.35
CA CYS A 134 1.82 -14.71 -9.01
C CYS A 134 2.27 -16.16 -9.16
N GLN A 135 2.12 -16.98 -8.13
CA GLN A 135 2.43 -18.42 -8.19
C GLN A 135 1.59 -19.12 -9.26
N THR A 136 0.28 -18.85 -9.31
CA THR A 136 -0.62 -19.44 -10.31
C THR A 136 -0.30 -19.00 -11.72
N MET A 137 0.20 -17.76 -11.91
CA MET A 137 0.58 -17.25 -13.24
C MET A 137 1.71 -18.06 -13.88
N PHE A 138 2.63 -18.64 -13.11
CA PHE A 138 3.69 -19.52 -13.65
C PHE A 138 3.17 -20.86 -14.21
N GLU A 139 1.92 -21.24 -13.89
CA GLU A 139 1.27 -22.42 -14.44
C GLU A 139 0.52 -22.15 -15.75
N LEU A 140 0.55 -20.91 -16.25
CA LEU A 140 -0.20 -20.47 -17.43
C LEU A 140 0.71 -20.09 -18.58
N ASP A 141 0.20 -20.23 -19.80
CA ASP A 141 0.86 -19.73 -21.01
C ASP A 141 0.44 -18.29 -21.31
N PHE A 142 1.39 -17.36 -21.19
CA PHE A 142 1.22 -15.94 -21.50
C PHE A 142 1.76 -15.57 -22.90
N ASN A 143 2.47 -16.48 -23.58
CA ASN A 143 3.17 -16.15 -24.80
C ASN A 143 2.23 -15.65 -25.89
N GLY A 144 2.43 -14.41 -26.34
CA GLY A 144 1.63 -13.77 -27.37
C GLY A 144 0.19 -13.42 -26.94
N LYS A 145 -0.14 -13.53 -25.66
CA LYS A 145 -1.49 -13.33 -25.12
C LYS A 145 -1.81 -11.87 -24.86
N ARG A 146 -3.10 -11.55 -24.96
CA ARG A 146 -3.68 -10.28 -24.52
C ARG A 146 -4.24 -10.45 -23.11
N VAL A 147 -3.80 -9.58 -22.19
CA VAL A 147 -4.10 -9.66 -20.76
C VAL A 147 -4.83 -8.41 -20.28
N LEU A 148 -5.85 -8.60 -19.45
CA LEU A 148 -6.47 -7.55 -18.64
C LEU A 148 -6.07 -7.76 -17.19
N ASP A 149 -5.54 -6.72 -16.54
CA ASP A 149 -5.29 -6.66 -15.09
C ASP A 149 -6.21 -5.60 -14.48
N MET A 150 -7.21 -6.06 -13.74
CA MET A 150 -8.26 -5.20 -13.19
C MET A 150 -8.03 -4.92 -11.72
N GLY A 151 -7.93 -3.63 -11.35
CA GLY A 151 -7.46 -3.20 -10.03
C GLY A 151 -5.97 -3.47 -9.88
N ALA A 152 -5.17 -2.98 -10.85
CA ALA A 152 -3.78 -3.38 -11.01
C ALA A 152 -2.85 -2.93 -9.87
N GLY A 153 -3.25 -1.97 -9.04
CA GLY A 153 -2.48 -1.48 -7.91
C GLY A 153 -1.11 -0.96 -8.30
N THR A 154 -0.05 -1.65 -7.88
CA THR A 154 1.34 -1.35 -8.30
C THR A 154 1.65 -1.77 -9.74
N GLY A 155 0.77 -2.52 -10.40
CA GLY A 155 1.03 -3.15 -11.69
C GLY A 155 1.88 -4.43 -11.64
N VAL A 156 2.10 -5.00 -10.46
CA VAL A 156 2.97 -6.17 -10.28
C VAL A 156 2.55 -7.37 -11.13
N LEU A 157 1.23 -7.63 -11.26
CA LEU A 157 0.71 -8.73 -12.07
C LEU A 157 0.87 -8.44 -13.56
N SER A 158 0.63 -7.21 -13.98
CA SER A 158 0.84 -6.75 -15.35
C SER A 158 2.31 -6.89 -15.77
N LEU A 159 3.24 -6.46 -14.91
CA LEU A 159 4.68 -6.58 -15.16
C LEU A 159 5.13 -8.04 -15.20
N LEU A 160 4.59 -8.90 -14.34
CA LEU A 160 4.84 -10.34 -14.39
C LEU A 160 4.30 -10.94 -15.69
N ALA A 161 3.09 -10.55 -16.12
CA ALA A 161 2.49 -11.03 -17.38
C ALA A 161 3.38 -10.70 -18.58
N GLU A 162 3.96 -9.49 -18.65
CA GLU A 162 4.91 -9.12 -19.72
C GLU A 162 6.17 -9.99 -19.68
N LYS A 163 6.76 -10.21 -18.50
CA LYS A 163 7.93 -11.10 -18.34
C LYS A 163 7.64 -12.56 -18.72
N LEU A 164 6.40 -13.01 -18.54
CA LEU A 164 5.94 -14.33 -18.95
C LEU A 164 5.59 -14.42 -20.46
N GLY A 165 5.70 -13.31 -21.20
CA GLY A 165 5.56 -13.30 -22.65
C GLY A 165 4.27 -12.72 -23.21
N ALA A 166 3.43 -12.09 -22.38
CA ALA A 166 2.24 -11.40 -22.86
C ALA A 166 2.59 -10.30 -23.87
N GLN A 167 1.76 -10.17 -24.91
CA GLN A 167 2.02 -9.23 -26.01
C GLN A 167 1.39 -7.86 -25.78
N GLU A 168 0.27 -7.83 -25.08
CA GLU A 168 -0.50 -6.62 -24.77
C GLU A 168 -1.15 -6.79 -23.40
N ILE A 169 -0.90 -5.85 -22.51
CA ILE A 169 -1.44 -5.86 -21.15
C ILE A 169 -2.13 -4.52 -20.87
N ARG A 170 -3.42 -4.56 -20.52
CA ARG A 170 -4.14 -3.40 -20.00
C ARG A 170 -4.24 -3.49 -18.50
N ALA A 171 -3.60 -2.58 -17.81
CA ALA A 171 -3.60 -2.42 -16.37
C ALA A 171 -4.56 -1.29 -15.99
N ILE A 172 -5.74 -1.64 -15.49
CA ILE A 172 -6.78 -0.67 -15.12
C ILE A 172 -6.78 -0.47 -13.61
N GLU A 173 -6.72 0.80 -13.19
CA GLU A 173 -6.72 1.16 -11.77
C GLU A 173 -7.59 2.39 -11.54
N ILE A 174 -8.46 2.32 -10.53
CA ILE A 174 -9.44 3.36 -10.25
C ILE A 174 -8.86 4.56 -9.50
N GLU A 175 -7.83 4.33 -8.71
CA GLU A 175 -7.16 5.37 -7.95
C GLU A 175 -6.07 6.04 -8.78
N ALA A 176 -6.20 7.35 -9.03
CA ALA A 176 -5.28 8.11 -9.88
C ALA A 176 -3.81 7.99 -9.43
N TRP A 177 -3.55 8.11 -8.12
CA TRP A 177 -2.20 7.98 -7.55
C TRP A 177 -1.62 6.57 -7.70
N SER A 178 -2.48 5.54 -7.76
CA SER A 178 -2.07 4.15 -7.98
C SER A 178 -1.79 3.91 -9.49
N ALA A 179 -2.60 4.49 -10.37
CA ALA A 179 -2.33 4.48 -11.81
C ALA A 179 -0.99 5.17 -12.17
N GLU A 180 -0.66 6.28 -11.50
CA GLU A 180 0.66 6.93 -11.62
C GLU A 180 1.78 6.00 -11.13
N ASN A 181 1.58 5.27 -10.04
CA ASN A 181 2.57 4.32 -9.54
C ASN A 181 2.80 3.14 -10.51
N ILE A 182 1.77 2.71 -11.28
CA ILE A 182 1.97 1.73 -12.36
C ILE A 182 2.96 2.27 -13.40
N LEU A 183 2.81 3.53 -13.83
CA LEU A 183 3.71 4.14 -14.82
C LEU A 183 5.16 4.20 -14.32
N GLU A 184 5.37 4.53 -13.05
CA GLU A 184 6.71 4.50 -12.43
C GLU A 184 7.30 3.08 -12.44
N ASN A 185 6.50 2.08 -12.07
CA ASN A 185 6.92 0.69 -12.04
C ASN A 185 7.17 0.12 -13.45
N ILE A 186 6.41 0.53 -14.47
CA ILE A 186 6.69 0.25 -15.89
C ILE A 186 8.09 0.76 -16.25
N ALA A 187 8.40 2.01 -15.90
CA ALA A 187 9.71 2.60 -16.21
C ALA A 187 10.85 1.88 -15.48
N LEU A 188 10.69 1.54 -14.20
CA LEU A 188 11.69 0.82 -13.40
C LEU A 188 12.00 -0.57 -13.96
N ASN A 189 11.03 -1.25 -14.57
CA ASN A 189 11.20 -2.59 -15.15
C ASN A 189 11.52 -2.58 -16.65
N GLY A 190 11.54 -1.40 -17.30
CA GLY A 190 11.71 -1.29 -18.74
C GLY A 190 10.59 -1.97 -19.52
N ALA A 191 9.38 -2.06 -18.96
CA ALA A 191 8.25 -2.70 -19.59
C ALA A 191 7.71 -1.86 -20.75
N THR A 192 7.30 -2.51 -21.82
CA THR A 192 6.87 -1.85 -23.08
C THR A 192 5.52 -2.34 -23.60
N LYS A 193 4.95 -3.36 -22.96
CA LYS A 193 3.69 -4.01 -23.35
C LYS A 193 2.53 -3.68 -22.40
N VAL A 194 2.80 -3.01 -21.30
CA VAL A 194 1.81 -2.64 -20.29
C VAL A 194 1.29 -1.23 -20.58
N GLU A 195 -0.02 -1.12 -20.78
CA GLU A 195 -0.75 0.14 -20.86
C GLU A 195 -1.44 0.39 -19.51
N ALA A 196 -1.01 1.42 -18.77
CA ALA A 196 -1.66 1.84 -17.54
C ALA A 196 -2.85 2.76 -17.83
N ILE A 197 -4.02 2.44 -17.27
CA ILE A 197 -5.27 3.16 -17.52
C ILE A 197 -5.88 3.54 -16.17
N HIS A 198 -6.07 4.84 -15.95
CA HIS A 198 -6.85 5.34 -14.84
C HIS A 198 -8.34 5.23 -15.18
N GLY A 199 -9.08 4.40 -14.46
CA GLY A 199 -10.51 4.17 -14.68
C GLY A 199 -11.04 2.96 -13.92
N GLY A 200 -12.34 2.74 -14.04
CA GLY A 200 -13.04 1.59 -13.48
C GLY A 200 -13.39 0.55 -14.55
N ALA A 201 -14.47 -0.20 -14.31
CA ALA A 201 -14.95 -1.24 -15.23
C ALA A 201 -15.33 -0.70 -16.63
N GLU A 202 -15.68 0.56 -16.75
CA GLU A 202 -15.97 1.25 -18.01
C GLU A 202 -14.77 1.34 -18.94
N ALA A 203 -13.55 1.26 -18.38
CA ALA A 203 -12.31 1.31 -19.14
C ALA A 203 -11.89 -0.05 -19.75
N ILE A 204 -12.60 -1.15 -19.45
CA ILE A 204 -12.29 -2.50 -19.98
C ILE A 204 -12.30 -2.50 -21.52
N GLY A 205 -13.24 -1.74 -22.12
CA GLY A 205 -13.41 -1.72 -23.58
C GLY A 205 -14.08 -2.98 -24.12
N GLU A 206 -14.09 -3.10 -25.46
CA GLU A 206 -14.77 -4.22 -26.15
C GLU A 206 -13.80 -5.27 -26.73
N GLN A 207 -12.48 -5.02 -26.60
CA GLN A 207 -11.48 -5.93 -27.13
C GLN A 207 -11.46 -7.25 -26.34
N PRO A 208 -11.27 -8.38 -27.03
CA PRO A 208 -11.25 -9.68 -26.37
C PRO A 208 -9.89 -9.94 -25.69
N TYR A 209 -9.92 -10.69 -24.57
CA TYR A 209 -8.74 -11.07 -23.80
C TYR A 209 -8.59 -12.59 -23.72
N ASP A 210 -7.34 -13.04 -23.71
CA ASP A 210 -6.94 -14.43 -23.46
C ASP A 210 -6.85 -14.72 -21.96
N LEU A 211 -6.42 -13.74 -21.18
CA LEU A 211 -6.32 -13.85 -19.72
C LEU A 211 -6.86 -12.59 -19.05
N ILE A 212 -7.58 -12.79 -17.96
CA ILE A 212 -8.00 -11.71 -17.07
C ILE A 212 -7.49 -12.01 -15.67
N LEU A 213 -6.84 -11.04 -15.06
CA LEU A 213 -6.35 -11.06 -13.69
C LEU A 213 -7.15 -10.03 -12.89
N ALA A 214 -7.69 -10.43 -11.73
CA ALA A 214 -8.39 -9.49 -10.85
C ALA A 214 -8.11 -9.86 -9.40
N ASN A 215 -7.30 -9.05 -8.73
CA ASN A 215 -6.94 -9.20 -7.32
C ASN A 215 -7.58 -8.09 -6.51
N ILE A 216 -8.90 -8.11 -6.40
CA ILE A 216 -9.74 -7.09 -5.78
C ILE A 216 -10.81 -7.71 -4.88
N ASN A 217 -11.50 -6.90 -4.08
CA ASN A 217 -12.46 -7.42 -3.12
C ASN A 217 -13.66 -8.16 -3.76
N LYS A 218 -14.23 -9.15 -3.02
CA LYS A 218 -15.32 -10.02 -3.44
C LYS A 218 -16.51 -9.28 -4.07
N ASN A 219 -16.95 -8.18 -3.43
CA ASN A 219 -18.17 -7.50 -3.87
C ASN A 219 -17.98 -6.86 -5.26
N VAL A 220 -16.80 -6.29 -5.51
CA VAL A 220 -16.44 -5.74 -6.81
C VAL A 220 -16.31 -6.86 -7.84
N LEU A 221 -15.66 -7.98 -7.50
CA LEU A 221 -15.57 -9.15 -8.37
C LEU A 221 -16.96 -9.63 -8.80
N LEU A 222 -17.87 -9.84 -7.86
CA LEU A 222 -19.24 -10.28 -8.15
C LEU A 222 -19.98 -9.31 -9.07
N SER A 223 -19.82 -8.02 -8.89
CA SER A 223 -20.46 -6.99 -9.72
C SER A 223 -19.88 -6.90 -11.14
N GLN A 224 -18.63 -7.31 -11.34
CA GLN A 224 -17.91 -7.18 -12.61
C GLN A 224 -17.76 -8.50 -13.38
N LEU A 225 -18.11 -9.66 -12.80
CA LEU A 225 -17.97 -10.98 -13.44
C LEU A 225 -18.58 -11.06 -14.83
N SER A 226 -19.77 -10.47 -15.03
CA SER A 226 -20.45 -10.46 -16.32
C SER A 226 -19.69 -9.67 -17.39
N LEU A 227 -19.03 -8.58 -17.00
CA LEU A 227 -18.18 -7.77 -17.88
C LEU A 227 -16.95 -8.56 -18.30
N TYR A 228 -16.29 -9.24 -17.35
CA TYR A 228 -15.15 -10.11 -17.65
C TYR A 228 -15.54 -11.22 -18.60
N ALA A 229 -16.63 -11.94 -18.31
CA ALA A 229 -17.13 -13.00 -19.16
C ALA A 229 -17.43 -12.50 -20.59
N ALA A 230 -17.94 -11.28 -20.76
CA ALA A 230 -18.28 -10.74 -22.07
C ALA A 230 -17.05 -10.51 -22.96
N VAL A 231 -15.91 -10.09 -22.36
CA VAL A 231 -14.67 -9.77 -23.10
C VAL A 231 -13.66 -10.92 -23.15
N MET A 232 -13.93 -12.06 -22.54
CA MET A 232 -13.07 -13.24 -22.64
C MET A 232 -13.25 -13.97 -23.97
N LEU A 233 -12.16 -14.41 -24.57
CA LEU A 233 -12.15 -15.36 -25.69
C LEU A 233 -12.60 -16.77 -25.25
N PRO A 234 -13.10 -17.63 -26.14
CA PRO A 234 -13.27 -19.06 -25.84
C PRO A 234 -11.95 -19.66 -25.35
N ASN A 235 -11.98 -20.46 -24.30
CA ASN A 235 -10.83 -21.02 -23.58
C ASN A 235 -9.93 -20.00 -22.87
N ALA A 236 -10.34 -18.72 -22.80
CA ALA A 236 -9.62 -17.72 -22.01
C ALA A 236 -9.66 -18.07 -20.51
N VAL A 237 -8.61 -17.67 -19.79
CA VAL A 237 -8.45 -17.90 -18.36
C VAL A 237 -8.81 -16.67 -17.57
N LEU A 238 -9.54 -16.85 -16.47
CA LEU A 238 -9.81 -15.83 -15.47
C LEU A 238 -9.19 -16.25 -14.13
N LEU A 239 -8.31 -15.42 -13.57
CA LEU A 239 -7.81 -15.56 -12.20
C LEU A 239 -8.44 -14.50 -11.32
N LEU A 240 -9.10 -14.95 -10.25
CA LEU A 240 -9.69 -14.09 -9.22
C LEU A 240 -9.00 -14.30 -7.88
N SER A 241 -8.66 -13.23 -7.19
CA SER A 241 -8.14 -13.21 -5.83
C SER A 241 -8.56 -11.92 -5.10
N GLY A 242 -8.11 -11.71 -3.85
CA GLY A 242 -8.49 -10.55 -3.05
C GLY A 242 -9.68 -10.81 -2.13
N PHE A 243 -9.97 -12.08 -1.84
CA PHE A 243 -11.07 -12.51 -0.98
C PHE A 243 -10.65 -13.71 -0.13
N PHE A 244 -11.41 -13.97 0.94
CA PHE A 244 -11.16 -15.11 1.82
C PHE A 244 -11.63 -16.43 1.20
N SER A 245 -10.97 -17.54 1.54
CA SER A 245 -11.35 -18.87 1.05
C SER A 245 -12.81 -19.23 1.34
N THR A 246 -13.39 -18.71 2.41
CA THR A 246 -14.82 -18.84 2.75
C THR A 246 -15.77 -18.19 1.75
N ASP A 247 -15.29 -17.25 0.94
CA ASP A 247 -16.06 -16.53 -0.08
C ASP A 247 -16.05 -17.22 -1.45
N ALA A 248 -15.15 -18.20 -1.64
CA ALA A 248 -14.97 -18.90 -2.91
C ALA A 248 -16.26 -19.54 -3.47
N PRO A 249 -17.11 -20.20 -2.65
CA PRO A 249 -18.34 -20.80 -3.17
C PRO A 249 -19.27 -19.82 -3.87
N ASP A 250 -19.40 -18.60 -3.37
CA ASP A 250 -20.28 -17.58 -3.96
C ASP A 250 -19.78 -17.14 -5.34
N LEU A 251 -18.45 -16.92 -5.45
CA LEU A 251 -17.81 -16.56 -6.72
C LEU A 251 -17.88 -17.68 -7.75
N ILE A 252 -17.67 -18.94 -7.33
CA ILE A 252 -17.80 -20.11 -8.20
C ILE A 252 -19.23 -20.25 -8.72
N ALA A 253 -20.24 -20.10 -7.85
CA ALA A 253 -21.64 -20.18 -8.23
C ALA A 253 -22.03 -19.08 -9.22
N ALA A 254 -21.59 -17.83 -8.99
CA ALA A 254 -21.84 -16.71 -9.88
C ALA A 254 -21.16 -16.89 -11.24
N ALA A 255 -19.89 -17.32 -11.26
CA ALA A 255 -19.11 -17.56 -12.46
C ALA A 255 -19.73 -18.66 -13.34
N ALA A 256 -20.23 -19.75 -12.74
CA ALA A 256 -20.84 -20.85 -13.46
C ALA A 256 -22.07 -20.41 -14.28
N GLN A 257 -22.85 -19.43 -13.79
CA GLN A 257 -24.01 -18.87 -14.49
C GLN A 257 -23.62 -18.09 -15.76
N LEU A 258 -22.35 -17.72 -15.88
CA LEU A 258 -21.79 -16.95 -17.01
C LEU A 258 -20.97 -17.83 -17.96
N GLY A 259 -21.03 -19.16 -17.83
CA GLY A 259 -20.26 -20.09 -18.67
C GLY A 259 -18.77 -20.16 -18.31
N LEU A 260 -18.40 -19.71 -17.10
CA LEU A 260 -17.04 -19.80 -16.59
C LEU A 260 -16.90 -21.08 -15.78
N GLN A 261 -16.10 -22.02 -16.29
CA GLN A 261 -15.87 -23.31 -15.62
C GLN A 261 -14.75 -23.17 -14.59
N HIS A 262 -15.06 -23.44 -13.34
CA HIS A 262 -14.08 -23.50 -12.26
C HIS A 262 -13.10 -24.67 -12.51
N GLN A 263 -11.80 -24.39 -12.42
CA GLN A 263 -10.72 -25.37 -12.64
C GLN A 263 -9.94 -25.69 -11.37
N GLN A 264 -9.63 -24.65 -10.58
CA GLN A 264 -8.73 -24.78 -9.45
C GLN A 264 -9.06 -23.73 -8.38
N THR A 265 -8.88 -24.12 -7.14
CA THR A 265 -8.80 -23.24 -5.97
C THR A 265 -7.50 -23.51 -5.26
N LEU A 266 -6.70 -22.47 -5.03
CA LEU A 266 -5.55 -22.50 -4.12
C LEU A 266 -5.82 -21.53 -2.97
N ASP A 267 -5.32 -21.85 -1.78
CA ASP A 267 -5.43 -20.99 -0.60
C ASP A 267 -4.12 -20.87 0.15
N ARG A 268 -3.96 -19.75 0.83
CA ARG A 268 -2.85 -19.45 1.71
C ARG A 268 -3.32 -18.52 2.82
N GLU A 269 -3.19 -18.93 4.09
CA GLU A 269 -3.57 -18.13 5.25
C GLU A 269 -5.00 -17.57 5.15
N ASN A 270 -5.96 -18.43 4.77
CA ASN A 270 -7.37 -18.11 4.55
C ASN A 270 -7.69 -17.21 3.33
N TRP A 271 -6.71 -16.78 2.54
CA TRP A 271 -6.92 -16.09 1.26
C TRP A 271 -6.92 -17.08 0.12
N ALA A 272 -7.72 -16.81 -0.92
CA ALA A 272 -7.84 -17.73 -2.04
C ALA A 272 -7.54 -17.10 -3.39
N VAL A 273 -7.15 -17.95 -4.35
CA VAL A 273 -7.19 -17.68 -5.77
C VAL A 273 -8.10 -18.72 -6.45
N LEU A 274 -8.93 -18.26 -7.35
CA LEU A 274 -9.79 -19.10 -8.19
C LEU A 274 -9.36 -18.97 -9.65
N LYS A 275 -9.25 -20.12 -10.33
CA LYS A 275 -8.99 -20.20 -11.75
C LYS A 275 -10.23 -20.72 -12.49
N PHE A 276 -10.65 -19.98 -13.51
CA PHE A 276 -11.75 -20.35 -14.40
C PHE A 276 -11.28 -20.38 -15.85
N ILE A 277 -11.99 -21.16 -16.66
CA ILE A 277 -11.87 -21.17 -18.13
C ILE A 277 -13.25 -20.86 -18.72
N LYS A 278 -13.29 -19.96 -19.70
CA LYS A 278 -14.50 -19.69 -20.49
C LYS A 278 -14.76 -20.83 -21.48
N GLN A 279 -15.96 -21.39 -21.43
CA GLN A 279 -16.42 -22.40 -22.39
C GLN A 279 -16.88 -21.78 -23.71
#